data_2685f3e7438f1059c89c8015401de4b4
#
_entry.id   2685f3e7438f1059c89c8015401de4b4
#
_cell.length_a   1.000
_cell.length_b   1.000
_cell.length_c   1.000
_cell.angle_alpha   90.00
_cell.angle_beta   90.00
_cell.angle_gamma   90.00
#
_symmetry.space_group_name_H-M   'P 1'
#
loop_
_entity.id
_entity.type
_entity.pdbx_description
1 polymer ?
#
loop_
_entity_poly.entity_id
_entity_poly.type
_entity_poly.pdbx_seq_one_letter_code
_entity_poly.pdbx_strand_id
1 'polypeptide(L)'
;MPLHHEARTLLDMMEAIGAPPLDSQPPADARATRKALAADPTEQCHEIVELDAGGVPARVYRAAPTETTPGLLVFIHGGGWVIGDLDSHDN
;
A
#
# COMPACT_ATOMS: atom_id res chain seq x y z
N MET A 1 5.60 9.65 26.04
CA MET A 1 6.82 8.98 25.55
C MET A 1 7.44 9.78 24.44
N PRO A 2 8.74 10.00 24.47
CA PRO A 2 9.40 10.65 23.34
C PRO A 2 9.31 9.73 22.11
N LEU A 3 9.11 10.33 20.92
CA LEU A 3 9.13 9.61 19.66
C LEU A 3 10.52 9.05 19.38
N HIS A 4 10.58 7.84 18.80
CA HIS A 4 11.82 7.31 18.27
C HIS A 4 12.40 8.26 17.21
N HIS A 5 13.72 8.38 17.13
CA HIS A 5 14.36 9.36 16.24
C HIS A 5 13.99 9.18 14.77
N GLU A 6 13.85 7.94 14.29
CA GLU A 6 13.42 7.66 12.90
C GLU A 6 11.99 8.12 12.64
N ALA A 7 11.08 7.93 13.62
CA ALA A 7 9.72 8.44 13.50
C ALA A 7 9.68 9.96 13.47
N ARG A 8 10.54 10.62 14.27
CA ARG A 8 10.69 12.08 14.23
C ARG A 8 11.19 12.53 12.86
N THR A 9 12.22 11.89 12.32
CA THR A 9 12.79 12.21 11.00
C THR A 9 11.72 12.08 9.91
N LEU A 10 10.91 11.04 9.95
CA LEU A 10 9.81 10.85 8.98
C LEU A 10 8.80 12.00 9.08
N LEU A 11 8.38 12.37 10.28
CA LEU A 11 7.44 13.47 10.47
C LEU A 11 8.01 14.82 10.00
N ASP A 12 9.27 15.10 10.30
CA ASP A 12 9.95 16.31 9.85
C ASP A 12 10.06 16.36 8.31
N MET A 13 10.30 15.22 7.66
CA MET A 13 10.27 15.10 6.20
C MET A 13 8.88 15.36 5.63
N MET A 14 7.84 14.80 6.23
CA MET A 14 6.45 15.02 5.79
C MET A 14 6.06 16.50 5.95
N GLU A 15 6.46 17.14 7.03
CA GLU A 15 6.24 18.57 7.26
C GLU A 15 7.00 19.44 6.23
N ALA A 16 8.25 19.08 5.92
CA ALA A 16 9.07 19.78 4.93
C ALA A 16 8.50 19.72 3.51
N ILE A 17 7.82 18.64 3.16
CA ILE A 17 7.10 18.48 1.87
C ILE A 17 5.85 19.37 1.84
N GLY A 18 5.36 19.83 2.99
CA GLY A 18 4.15 20.65 3.09
C GLY A 18 2.87 19.87 2.75
N ALA A 19 2.89 18.54 2.91
CA ALA A 19 1.71 17.73 2.66
C ALA A 19 0.61 18.07 3.68
N PRO A 20 -0.61 18.41 3.23
CA PRO A 20 -1.70 18.70 4.15
C PRO A 20 -2.07 17.43 4.96
N PRO A 21 -2.50 17.58 6.23
CA PRO A 21 -2.96 16.46 7.02
C PRO A 21 -4.07 15.68 6.32
N LEU A 22 -4.06 14.35 6.42
CA LEU A 22 -5.02 13.48 5.73
C LEU A 22 -6.47 13.77 6.13
N ASP A 23 -6.70 14.12 7.39
CA ASP A 23 -8.02 14.45 7.93
C ASP A 23 -8.57 15.79 7.46
N SER A 24 -7.71 16.64 6.91
CA SER A 24 -8.09 17.94 6.33
C SER A 24 -8.39 17.87 4.81
N GLN A 25 -8.18 16.72 4.19
CA GLN A 25 -8.33 16.54 2.75
C GLN A 25 -9.67 15.86 2.40
N PRO A 26 -10.30 16.23 1.26
CA PRO A 26 -11.35 15.41 0.67
C PRO A 26 -10.85 13.99 0.40
N PRO A 27 -11.69 12.93 0.53
CA PRO A 27 -11.26 11.55 0.32
C PRO A 27 -10.56 11.27 -1.01
N ALA A 28 -10.97 11.93 -2.08
CA ALA A 28 -10.36 11.78 -3.39
C ALA A 28 -8.90 12.27 -3.42
N ASP A 29 -8.64 13.43 -2.78
CA ASP A 29 -7.30 14.02 -2.70
C ASP A 29 -6.40 13.22 -1.77
N ALA A 30 -6.92 12.74 -0.64
CA ALA A 30 -6.21 11.86 0.27
C ALA A 30 -5.77 10.55 -0.41
N ARG A 31 -6.63 9.96 -1.25
CA ARG A 31 -6.29 8.78 -2.06
C ARG A 31 -5.20 9.07 -3.09
N ALA A 32 -5.30 10.19 -3.80
CA ALA A 32 -4.30 10.61 -4.78
C ALA A 32 -2.93 10.85 -4.11
N THR A 33 -2.92 11.52 -2.97
CA THR A 33 -1.70 11.75 -2.17
C THR A 33 -1.07 10.42 -1.73
N ARG A 34 -1.87 9.49 -1.21
CA ARG A 34 -1.37 8.17 -0.79
C ARG A 34 -0.79 7.38 -1.95
N LYS A 35 -1.44 7.40 -3.10
CA LYS A 35 -0.96 6.73 -4.32
C LYS A 35 0.35 7.33 -4.83
N ALA A 36 0.50 8.64 -4.79
CA ALA A 36 1.73 9.33 -5.18
C ALA A 36 2.92 9.03 -4.25
N LEU A 37 2.67 8.62 -3.02
CA LEU A 37 3.69 8.22 -2.03
C LEU A 37 3.96 6.71 -2.03
N ALA A 38 3.29 5.93 -2.86
CA ALA A 38 3.55 4.50 -2.97
C ALA A 38 4.95 4.26 -3.53
N ALA A 39 5.67 3.32 -2.92
CA ALA A 39 6.96 2.88 -3.45
C ALA A 39 6.73 1.89 -4.60
N ASP A 40 7.67 1.87 -5.54
CA ASP A 40 7.67 0.85 -6.59
C ASP A 40 7.98 -0.53 -5.98
N PRO A 41 7.42 -1.60 -6.56
CA PRO A 41 7.74 -2.96 -6.16
C PRO A 41 9.26 -3.22 -6.25
N THR A 42 9.83 -3.77 -5.19
CA THR A 42 11.27 -4.06 -5.10
C THR A 42 11.63 -5.46 -5.58
N GLU A 43 10.65 -6.35 -5.61
CA GLU A 43 10.82 -7.75 -6.03
C GLU A 43 9.90 -8.10 -7.19
N GLN A 44 10.40 -8.95 -8.09
CA GLN A 44 9.62 -9.46 -9.21
C GLN A 44 8.99 -10.81 -8.85
N CYS A 45 7.70 -10.92 -9.01
CA CYS A 45 7.00 -12.19 -8.91
C CYS A 45 7.02 -12.94 -10.24
N HIS A 46 6.96 -14.27 -10.17
CA HIS A 46 6.86 -15.13 -11.37
C HIS A 46 5.57 -14.85 -12.15
N GLU A 47 4.49 -14.65 -11.45
CA GLU A 47 3.18 -14.35 -12.04
C GLU A 47 2.40 -13.39 -11.13
N ILE A 48 1.77 -12.42 -11.75
CA ILE A 48 0.83 -11.50 -11.10
C ILE A 48 -0.48 -11.54 -11.89
N VAL A 49 -1.58 -11.83 -11.21
CA VAL A 49 -2.92 -11.90 -11.80
C VAL A 49 -3.87 -10.98 -11.07
N GLU A 50 -4.53 -10.11 -11.79
CA GLU A 50 -5.64 -9.33 -11.26
C GLU A 50 -6.97 -10.05 -11.46
N LEU A 51 -7.82 -10.03 -10.45
CA LEU A 51 -9.13 -10.65 -10.49
C LEU A 51 -10.17 -9.84 -9.70
N ASP A 52 -11.41 -10.13 -9.97
CA ASP A 52 -12.55 -9.62 -9.19
C ASP A 52 -12.97 -10.69 -8.18
N ALA A 53 -12.88 -10.36 -6.91
CA ALA A 53 -13.29 -11.23 -5.81
C ALA A 53 -14.70 -10.86 -5.32
N GLY A 54 -15.69 -10.96 -6.20
CA GLY A 54 -17.08 -10.63 -5.87
C GLY A 54 -17.36 -9.13 -5.80
N GLY A 55 -16.81 -8.34 -6.71
CA GLY A 55 -16.93 -6.88 -6.76
C GLY A 55 -15.78 -6.17 -6.03
N VAL A 56 -14.81 -6.92 -5.50
CA VAL A 56 -13.62 -6.37 -4.84
C VAL A 56 -12.38 -6.68 -5.69
N PRO A 57 -11.65 -5.67 -6.18
CA PRO A 57 -10.41 -5.89 -6.90
C PRO A 57 -9.39 -6.63 -6.02
N ALA A 58 -8.80 -7.69 -6.56
CA ALA A 58 -7.77 -8.46 -5.88
C ALA A 58 -6.59 -8.74 -6.82
N ARG A 59 -5.42 -8.94 -6.26
CA ARG A 59 -4.18 -9.25 -6.99
C ARG A 59 -3.53 -10.45 -6.34
N VAL A 60 -3.21 -11.46 -7.17
CA VAL A 60 -2.56 -12.70 -6.75
C VAL A 60 -1.12 -12.67 -7.21
N TYR A 61 -0.20 -12.94 -6.31
CA TYR A 61 1.22 -13.00 -6.57
C TYR A 61 1.71 -14.43 -6.41
N ARG A 62 2.50 -14.90 -7.37
CA ARG A 62 3.23 -16.17 -7.31
C ARG A 62 4.72 -15.91 -7.43
N ALA A 63 5.47 -16.20 -6.37
CA ALA A 63 6.90 -15.93 -6.31
C ALA A 63 7.73 -16.81 -7.25
N ALA A 64 7.32 -18.06 -7.44
CA ALA A 64 7.98 -19.02 -8.32
C ALA A 64 6.98 -20.04 -8.87
N PRO A 65 7.31 -20.71 -10.00
CA PRO A 65 6.56 -21.87 -10.46
C PRO A 65 6.62 -22.96 -9.38
N THR A 66 5.49 -23.48 -8.99
CA THR A 66 5.42 -24.59 -8.03
C THR A 66 4.68 -25.76 -8.65
N GLU A 67 5.27 -26.94 -8.54
CA GLU A 67 4.60 -28.20 -8.94
C GLU A 67 3.62 -28.69 -7.87
N THR A 68 3.71 -28.12 -6.67
CA THR A 68 2.85 -28.47 -5.53
C THR A 68 1.93 -27.30 -5.19
N THR A 69 0.80 -27.59 -4.59
CA THR A 69 -0.13 -26.56 -4.10
C THR A 69 0.51 -25.84 -2.90
N PRO A 70 0.94 -24.59 -3.03
CA PRO A 70 1.49 -23.83 -1.90
C PRO A 70 0.39 -23.44 -0.92
N GLY A 71 0.79 -23.04 0.27
CA GLY A 71 -0.11 -22.35 1.20
C GLY A 71 -0.60 -21.02 0.61
N LEU A 72 -1.77 -20.56 1.03
CA LEU A 72 -2.34 -19.28 0.64
C LEU A 72 -2.18 -18.26 1.78
N LEU A 73 -1.57 -17.12 1.49
CA LEU A 73 -1.57 -15.95 2.35
C LEU A 73 -2.54 -14.92 1.78
N VAL A 74 -3.50 -14.48 2.58
CA VAL A 74 -4.41 -13.39 2.21
C VAL A 74 -4.00 -12.13 2.97
N PHE A 75 -3.67 -11.08 2.24
CA PHE A 75 -3.35 -9.78 2.81
C PHE A 75 -4.45 -8.78 2.47
N ILE A 76 -4.95 -8.08 3.48
CA ILE A 76 -5.96 -7.03 3.35
C ILE A 76 -5.32 -5.73 3.80
N HIS A 77 -5.19 -4.78 2.88
CA HIS A 77 -4.52 -3.51 3.19
C HIS A 77 -5.31 -2.66 4.20
N GLY A 78 -4.58 -1.86 4.95
CA GLY A 78 -5.14 -0.84 5.82
C GLY A 78 -5.50 0.45 5.08
N GLY A 79 -5.99 1.45 5.80
CA GLY A 79 -6.25 2.79 5.25
C GLY A 79 -7.50 3.47 5.80
N GLY A 80 -8.01 3.00 6.95
CA GLY A 80 -9.16 3.60 7.64
C GLY A 80 -10.42 3.66 6.78
N TRP A 81 -10.60 2.69 5.88
CA TRP A 81 -11.71 2.62 4.90
C TRP A 81 -11.79 3.80 3.92
N VAL A 82 -10.79 4.68 3.91
CA VAL A 82 -10.79 5.91 3.08
C VAL A 82 -9.69 5.87 2.03
N ILE A 83 -8.49 5.44 2.39
CA ILE A 83 -7.31 5.45 1.54
C ILE A 83 -6.74 4.03 1.34
N GLY A 84 -5.89 3.89 0.35
CA GLY A 84 -5.25 2.62 0.00
C GLY A 84 -5.97 1.91 -1.15
N ASP A 85 -5.18 1.20 -1.92
CA ASP A 85 -5.60 0.35 -3.02
C ASP A 85 -4.52 -0.71 -3.28
N LEU A 86 -4.70 -1.52 -4.33
CA LEU A 86 -3.72 -2.54 -4.71
C LEU A 86 -2.35 -1.92 -5.03
N ASP A 87 -2.33 -0.80 -5.75
CA ASP A 87 -1.07 -0.17 -6.18
C ASP A 87 -0.32 0.49 -5.01
N SER A 88 -1.04 1.02 -4.02
CA SER A 88 -0.41 1.68 -2.88
C SER A 88 0.20 0.71 -1.86
N HIS A 89 -0.01 -0.60 -2.04
CA HIS A 89 0.50 -1.68 -1.18
C HIS A 89 1.14 -2.81 -1.99
N ASP A 90 1.70 -2.48 -3.16
CA ASP A 90 2.26 -3.43 -4.12
C ASP A 90 3.78 -3.71 -3.89
N ASN A 91 4.36 -3.25 -2.81
CA ASN A 91 5.78 -3.39 -2.46
C ASN A 91 6.03 -4.34 -1.30
#